data_ac8f5fac6f8fcc84faafba7f1aab01c2
#
_entry.id   ac8f5fac6f8fcc84faafba7f1aab01c2
#
_cell.length_a   1.000
_cell.length_b   1.000
_cell.length_c   1.000
_cell.angle_alpha   90.00
_cell.angle_beta   90.00
_cell.angle_gamma   90.00
#
_symmetry.space_group_name_H-M   'P 1'
#
loop_
_entity.id
_entity.type
_entity.pdbx_description
1 polymer ?
#
loop_
_entity_poly.entity_id
_entity_poly.type
_entity_poly.pdbx_seq_one_letter_code
_entity_poly.pdbx_strand_id
1 'polypeptide(L)'
;IENGTLPRPRRSIRLLLMPEFTGTYAFLHDNEDRLSKIRAGINLDMVAAYQNGNAGPSIIVDTPDSAHSFSGDLASLIVNQLAKECAFGGKDRYVPLFLSVKVPFVFGSDHYILSDPTIDIPTVALTQWPDKTYHTSADNIDHIDPNMLLRSAALAGAYCYLYSRFNLEDASAVMQEVSSRFLQAMNNWR
;
A
#
# COMPACT_ATOMS: atom_id res chain seq x y z
N ILE A 1 18.56 6.18 -6.64
CA ILE A 1 19.53 6.04 -5.53
C ILE A 1 20.92 5.88 -6.12
N GLU A 2 21.13 4.90 -6.99
CA GLU A 2 22.45 4.66 -7.61
C GLU A 2 22.94 5.86 -8.45
N ASN A 3 22.03 6.59 -9.09
CA ASN A 3 22.35 7.75 -9.90
C ASN A 3 22.46 9.06 -9.09
N GLY A 4 22.46 9.01 -7.76
CA GLY A 4 22.56 10.19 -6.89
C GLY A 4 21.34 11.11 -6.84
N THR A 5 20.26 10.79 -7.56
CA THR A 5 19.03 11.59 -7.59
C THR A 5 18.22 11.52 -6.31
N LEU A 6 18.28 10.39 -5.61
CA LEU A 6 17.59 10.19 -4.33
C LEU A 6 18.60 9.81 -3.24
N PRO A 7 18.53 10.44 -2.07
CA PRO A 7 19.39 10.08 -0.93
C PRO A 7 19.17 8.62 -0.50
N ARG A 8 20.22 8.01 0.04
CA ARG A 8 20.17 6.63 0.51
C ARG A 8 19.15 6.46 1.64
N PRO A 9 18.34 5.38 1.65
CA PRO A 9 17.46 5.03 2.76
C PRO A 9 18.23 4.88 4.08
N ARG A 10 17.64 5.32 5.19
CA ARG A 10 18.20 5.16 6.55
C ARG A 10 17.88 3.80 7.13
N ARG A 11 16.81 3.14 6.65
CA ARG A 11 16.36 1.82 7.07
C ARG A 11 16.40 0.87 5.90
N SER A 12 16.63 -0.39 6.17
CA SER A 12 16.57 -1.44 5.15
C SER A 12 15.13 -1.66 4.66
N ILE A 13 15.00 -1.90 3.37
CA ILE A 13 13.77 -2.36 2.74
C ILE A 13 13.96 -3.85 2.45
N ARG A 14 13.00 -4.67 2.86
CA ARG A 14 13.00 -6.11 2.61
C ARG A 14 11.80 -6.47 1.75
N LEU A 15 12.04 -7.14 0.65
CA LEU A 15 11.01 -7.75 -0.17
C LEU A 15 10.82 -9.22 0.27
N LEU A 16 9.59 -9.59 0.54
CA LEU A 16 9.19 -10.96 0.89
C LEU A 16 8.29 -11.49 -0.23
N LEU A 17 8.67 -12.63 -0.78
CA LEU A 17 7.86 -13.40 -1.74
C LEU A 17 7.58 -14.75 -1.09
N MET A 18 6.36 -14.97 -0.68
CA MET A 18 5.98 -16.11 0.13
C MET A 18 4.52 -16.51 -0.12
N PRO A 19 4.15 -17.75 0.15
CA PRO A 19 2.76 -18.17 0.12
C PRO A 19 1.95 -17.37 1.15
N GLU A 20 0.75 -16.95 0.74
CA GLU A 20 -0.17 -16.22 1.62
C GLU A 20 -0.43 -16.97 2.92
N PHE A 21 -0.54 -16.26 4.01
CA PHE A 21 -0.72 -16.72 5.39
C PHE A 21 0.39 -17.64 5.88
N THR A 22 0.57 -18.80 5.24
CA THR A 22 1.54 -19.82 5.70
C THR A 22 2.97 -19.32 5.66
N GLY A 23 3.35 -18.58 4.62
CA GLY A 23 4.66 -17.93 4.51
C GLY A 23 4.85 -16.83 5.54
N THR A 24 3.81 -16.05 5.82
CA THR A 24 3.84 -15.01 6.85
C THR A 24 4.05 -15.60 8.23
N TYR A 25 3.34 -16.66 8.59
CA TYR A 25 3.56 -17.33 9.87
C TYR A 25 4.97 -17.91 9.98
N ALA A 26 5.48 -18.56 8.94
CA ALA A 26 6.85 -19.07 8.93
C ALA A 26 7.88 -17.93 9.08
N PHE A 27 7.69 -16.82 8.33
CA PHE A 27 8.54 -15.65 8.45
C PHE A 27 8.54 -15.07 9.87
N LEU A 28 7.39 -14.94 10.50
CA LEU A 28 7.27 -14.44 11.86
C LEU A 28 7.98 -15.33 12.86
N HIS A 29 7.78 -16.63 12.75
CA HIS A 29 8.43 -17.61 13.61
C HIS A 29 9.97 -17.56 13.49
N ASP A 30 10.48 -17.57 12.25
CA ASP A 30 11.91 -17.59 12.01
C ASP A 30 12.62 -16.25 12.33
N ASN A 31 11.86 -15.18 12.59
CA ASN A 31 12.40 -13.83 12.81
C ASN A 31 11.90 -13.21 14.13
N GLU A 32 11.43 -13.98 15.10
CA GLU A 32 10.87 -13.49 16.37
C GLU A 32 11.80 -12.46 17.06
N ASP A 33 13.12 -12.69 17.04
CA ASP A 33 14.14 -11.83 17.63
C ASP A 33 14.28 -10.45 16.93
N ARG A 34 13.66 -10.29 15.76
CA ARG A 34 13.79 -9.10 14.89
C ARG A 34 12.50 -8.37 14.63
N LEU A 35 11.34 -8.93 14.99
CA LEU A 35 10.04 -8.32 14.70
C LEU A 35 9.94 -6.90 15.24
N SER A 36 10.45 -6.65 16.44
CA SER A 36 10.48 -5.32 17.05
C SER A 36 11.30 -4.26 16.26
N LYS A 37 12.11 -4.68 15.31
CA LYS A 37 12.89 -3.80 14.42
C LYS A 37 12.15 -3.44 13.14
N ILE A 38 11.09 -4.17 12.79
CA ILE A 38 10.25 -3.89 11.64
C ILE A 38 9.33 -2.72 11.99
N ARG A 39 9.28 -1.71 11.14
CA ARG A 39 8.56 -0.47 11.44
C ARG A 39 7.21 -0.37 10.75
N ALA A 40 7.09 -0.95 9.58
CA ALA A 40 5.85 -1.01 8.83
C ALA A 40 5.97 -2.04 7.70
N GLY A 41 4.83 -2.39 7.13
CA GLY A 41 4.71 -3.22 5.94
C GLY A 41 3.77 -2.61 4.90
N ILE A 42 3.88 -3.13 3.70
CA ILE A 42 2.87 -3.00 2.65
C ILE A 42 2.68 -4.38 2.02
N ASN A 43 1.47 -4.89 2.09
CA ASN A 43 1.07 -6.12 1.44
C ASN A 43 0.57 -5.81 0.02
N LEU A 44 1.07 -6.54 -0.97
CA LEU A 44 0.68 -6.40 -2.37
C LEU A 44 0.02 -7.70 -2.81
N ASP A 45 -1.28 -7.66 -2.96
CA ASP A 45 -2.09 -8.81 -3.32
C ASP A 45 -3.16 -8.40 -4.32
N MET A 46 -3.20 -9.04 -5.49
CA MET A 46 -4.14 -8.71 -6.57
C MET A 46 -4.01 -7.25 -7.05
N VAL A 47 -2.84 -6.84 -7.51
CA VAL A 47 -2.51 -5.41 -7.69
C VAL A 47 -2.38 -4.96 -9.15
N ALA A 48 -2.68 -5.82 -10.13
CA ALA A 48 -2.31 -5.55 -11.50
C ALA A 48 -3.40 -5.88 -12.54
N ALA A 49 -4.63 -6.13 -12.14
CA ALA A 49 -5.69 -6.45 -13.07
C ALA A 49 -6.23 -5.21 -13.80
N TYR A 50 -6.77 -5.41 -15.02
CA TYR A 50 -7.41 -4.33 -15.78
C TYR A 50 -8.64 -3.78 -15.05
N GLN A 51 -8.69 -2.47 -14.81
CA GLN A 51 -9.85 -1.80 -14.20
C GLN A 51 -11.04 -1.64 -15.16
N ASN A 52 -10.83 -1.79 -16.46
CA ASN A 52 -11.85 -1.61 -17.51
C ASN A 52 -12.77 -2.83 -17.70
N GLY A 53 -13.37 -3.31 -16.62
CA GLY A 53 -14.38 -4.36 -16.65
C GLY A 53 -13.91 -5.74 -16.20
N ASN A 54 -12.64 -5.93 -15.87
CA ASN A 54 -12.15 -7.17 -15.25
C ASN A 54 -12.07 -7.02 -13.72
N ALA A 55 -11.36 -6.01 -13.24
CA ALA A 55 -11.23 -5.73 -11.81
C ALA A 55 -11.79 -4.35 -11.43
N GLY A 56 -12.09 -4.20 -10.15
CA GLY A 56 -12.52 -2.97 -9.53
C GLY A 56 -11.39 -1.97 -9.30
N PRO A 57 -11.63 -0.95 -8.48
CA PRO A 57 -10.62 0.05 -8.14
C PRO A 57 -9.43 -0.57 -7.41
N SER A 58 -8.30 0.13 -7.44
CA SER A 58 -7.20 -0.12 -6.54
C SER A 58 -7.61 0.29 -5.12
N ILE A 59 -7.53 -0.62 -4.17
CA ILE A 59 -7.99 -0.43 -2.79
C ILE A 59 -6.78 -0.35 -1.89
N ILE A 60 -6.67 0.73 -1.13
CA ILE A 60 -5.78 0.81 0.02
C ILE A 60 -6.57 0.40 1.25
N VAL A 61 -6.24 -0.72 1.83
CA VAL A 61 -6.76 -1.13 3.13
C VAL A 61 -5.88 -0.49 4.21
N ASP A 62 -6.50 0.28 5.09
CA ASP A 62 -5.80 0.94 6.20
C ASP A 62 -5.31 -0.05 7.25
N THR A 63 -4.44 0.40 8.13
CA THR A 63 -4.10 -0.34 9.36
C THR A 63 -5.28 -0.29 10.35
N PRO A 64 -5.42 -1.27 11.26
CA PRO A 64 -6.45 -1.19 12.30
C PRO A 64 -6.25 0.02 13.19
N ASP A 65 -7.33 0.60 13.71
CA ASP A 65 -7.29 1.78 14.59
C ASP A 65 -6.48 1.53 15.87
N SER A 66 -6.33 0.27 16.28
CA SER A 66 -5.48 -0.14 17.41
C SER A 66 -3.98 -0.01 17.09
N ALA A 67 -3.60 -0.05 15.84
CA ALA A 67 -2.21 0.18 15.41
C ALA A 67 -1.99 1.70 15.31
N HIS A 68 -1.32 2.30 16.27
CA HIS A 68 -1.01 3.73 16.29
C HIS A 68 0.00 4.08 15.18
N SER A 69 -0.49 4.18 13.95
CA SER A 69 0.33 4.30 12.75
C SER A 69 -0.22 5.33 11.77
N PHE A 70 0.68 5.98 11.04
CA PHE A 70 0.36 6.86 9.92
C PHE A 70 0.49 6.14 8.55
N SER A 71 0.64 4.83 8.55
CA SER A 71 0.90 4.01 7.35
C SER A 71 -0.17 4.22 6.27
N GLY A 72 -1.45 4.17 6.65
CA GLY A 72 -2.55 4.38 5.71
C GLY A 72 -2.65 5.82 5.20
N ASP A 73 -2.28 6.80 6.01
CA ASP A 73 -2.27 8.21 5.60
C ASP A 73 -1.14 8.48 4.61
N LEU A 74 0.04 7.92 4.87
CA LEU A 74 1.16 7.99 3.93
C LEU A 74 0.82 7.32 2.59
N ALA A 75 0.23 6.13 2.61
CA ALA A 75 -0.22 5.45 1.39
C ALA A 75 -1.23 6.29 0.61
N SER A 76 -2.18 6.94 1.30
CA SER A 76 -3.17 7.83 0.69
C SER A 76 -2.55 9.06 0.04
N LEU A 77 -1.59 9.70 0.68
CA LEU A 77 -0.86 10.83 0.12
C LEU A 77 -0.15 10.43 -1.18
N ILE A 78 0.51 9.28 -1.22
CA ILE A 78 1.20 8.77 -2.40
C ILE A 78 0.22 8.50 -3.54
N VAL A 79 -0.91 7.83 -3.25
CA VAL A 79 -1.94 7.54 -4.25
C VAL A 79 -2.52 8.82 -4.82
N ASN A 80 -2.85 9.79 -3.97
CA ASN A 80 -3.37 11.08 -4.41
C ASN A 80 -2.38 11.83 -5.32
N GLN A 81 -1.09 11.73 -5.04
CA GLN A 81 -0.06 12.33 -5.89
C GLN A 81 0.06 11.59 -7.22
N LEU A 82 0.10 10.26 -7.21
CA LEU A 82 0.13 9.44 -8.43
C LEU A 82 -1.10 9.69 -9.32
N ALA A 83 -2.29 9.81 -8.72
CA ALA A 83 -3.51 10.11 -9.46
C ALA A 83 -3.45 11.49 -10.16
N LYS A 84 -2.89 12.50 -9.49
CA LYS A 84 -2.69 13.83 -10.08
C LYS A 84 -1.71 13.77 -11.27
N GLU A 85 -0.58 13.10 -11.11
CA GLU A 85 0.41 12.96 -12.17
C GLU A 85 -0.13 12.17 -13.37
N CYS A 86 -0.95 11.16 -13.14
CA CYS A 86 -1.66 10.45 -14.21
C CYS A 86 -2.64 11.36 -14.97
N ALA A 87 -3.30 12.29 -14.29
CA ALA A 87 -4.25 13.22 -14.93
C ALA A 87 -3.55 14.30 -15.78
N PHE A 88 -2.28 14.61 -15.51
CA PHE A 88 -1.50 15.64 -16.23
C PHE A 88 -0.55 15.07 -17.29
N GLY A 89 -0.66 13.81 -17.65
CA GLY A 89 0.10 13.18 -18.74
C GLY A 89 -0.01 14.01 -20.02
N GLY A 90 1.14 14.45 -20.56
CA GLY A 90 1.24 15.42 -21.65
C GLY A 90 0.41 15.04 -22.90
N LYS A 91 0.23 16.00 -23.81
CA LYS A 91 -0.72 16.03 -24.95
C LYS A 91 -0.79 14.78 -25.83
N ASP A 92 0.15 13.86 -25.72
CA ASP A 92 0.27 12.68 -26.59
C ASP A 92 0.16 11.33 -25.87
N ARG A 93 -0.18 11.29 -24.57
CA ARG A 93 -0.36 10.06 -23.83
C ARG A 93 -1.77 9.93 -23.28
N TYR A 94 -2.51 9.00 -23.83
CA TYR A 94 -3.71 8.48 -23.19
C TYR A 94 -3.29 7.79 -21.90
N VAL A 95 -3.52 8.44 -20.76
CA VAL A 95 -3.30 7.84 -19.44
C VAL A 95 -4.63 7.24 -19.02
N PRO A 96 -4.73 5.91 -18.91
CA PRO A 96 -5.95 5.27 -18.46
C PRO A 96 -6.37 5.79 -17.09
N LEU A 97 -7.65 5.96 -16.87
CA LEU A 97 -8.22 6.36 -15.59
C LEU A 97 -7.69 5.44 -14.49
N PHE A 98 -7.15 6.04 -13.43
CA PHE A 98 -6.74 5.32 -12.24
C PHE A 98 -7.80 5.46 -11.14
N LEU A 99 -8.63 4.46 -11.02
CA LEU A 99 -9.62 4.39 -9.94
C LEU A 99 -8.95 3.84 -8.68
N SER A 100 -9.03 4.59 -7.60
CA SER A 100 -8.51 4.16 -6.30
C SER A 100 -9.45 4.58 -5.18
N VAL A 101 -9.46 3.80 -4.11
CA VAL A 101 -10.25 4.08 -2.90
C VAL A 101 -9.47 3.63 -1.68
N LYS A 102 -9.59 4.37 -0.58
CA LYS A 102 -9.12 3.94 0.73
C LYS A 102 -10.31 3.40 1.53
N VAL A 103 -10.13 2.27 2.17
CA VAL A 103 -11.11 1.64 3.05
C VAL A 103 -10.53 1.43 4.44
N PRO A 104 -11.37 1.39 5.50
CA PRO A 104 -10.94 0.96 6.82
C PRO A 104 -10.30 -0.42 6.78
N PHE A 105 -9.65 -0.79 7.87
CA PHE A 105 -9.08 -2.12 8.02
C PHE A 105 -10.13 -3.22 7.82
N VAL A 106 -9.82 -4.15 6.95
CA VAL A 106 -10.60 -5.37 6.70
C VAL A 106 -9.65 -6.55 6.59
N PHE A 107 -10.15 -7.75 6.87
CA PHE A 107 -9.41 -9.00 6.68
C PHE A 107 -9.23 -9.31 5.20
N GLY A 108 -8.42 -10.33 4.90
CA GLY A 108 -8.40 -10.94 3.58
C GLY A 108 -7.02 -11.33 3.08
N SER A 109 -5.93 -10.82 3.66
CA SER A 109 -4.57 -11.19 3.26
C SER A 109 -3.56 -10.92 4.38
N ASP A 110 -2.26 -11.07 4.12
CA ASP A 110 -1.16 -11.06 5.10
C ASP A 110 -1.05 -9.80 5.98
N HIS A 111 -1.53 -8.65 5.51
CA HIS A 111 -1.57 -7.42 6.31
C HIS A 111 -2.32 -7.59 7.63
N TYR A 112 -3.31 -8.48 7.65
CA TYR A 112 -4.09 -8.80 8.85
C TYR A 112 -3.22 -9.45 9.94
N ILE A 113 -2.40 -10.44 9.55
CA ILE A 113 -1.51 -11.13 10.50
C ILE A 113 -0.44 -10.18 11.03
N LEU A 114 0.18 -9.41 10.14
CA LEU A 114 1.25 -8.50 10.50
C LEU A 114 0.77 -7.35 11.40
N SER A 115 -0.46 -6.86 11.17
CA SER A 115 -1.06 -5.78 11.96
C SER A 115 -1.75 -6.26 13.24
N ASP A 116 -1.74 -7.56 13.53
CA ASP A 116 -2.25 -8.07 14.81
C ASP A 116 -1.51 -7.39 15.97
N PRO A 117 -2.21 -6.94 17.03
CA PRO A 117 -1.59 -6.25 18.17
C PRO A 117 -0.47 -7.05 18.87
N THR A 118 -0.45 -8.36 18.73
CA THR A 118 0.61 -9.22 19.30
C THR A 118 1.89 -9.20 18.46
N ILE A 119 1.78 -8.87 17.18
CA ILE A 119 2.89 -8.73 16.22
C ILE A 119 3.32 -7.28 16.11
N ASP A 120 2.35 -6.35 16.07
CA ASP A 120 2.54 -4.89 16.08
C ASP A 120 3.40 -4.36 14.91
N ILE A 121 3.18 -4.90 13.73
CA ILE A 121 3.80 -4.41 12.48
C ILE A 121 2.70 -3.75 11.63
N PRO A 122 2.52 -2.42 11.72
CA PRO A 122 1.50 -1.71 10.96
C PRO A 122 1.67 -1.95 9.46
N THR A 123 0.73 -2.67 8.86
CA THR A 123 0.82 -3.08 7.46
C THR A 123 -0.43 -2.67 6.70
N VAL A 124 -0.28 -1.80 5.70
CA VAL A 124 -1.35 -1.49 4.76
C VAL A 124 -1.41 -2.57 3.69
N ALA A 125 -2.60 -2.79 3.10
CA ALA A 125 -2.68 -3.61 1.90
C ALA A 125 -3.04 -2.76 0.68
N LEU A 126 -2.48 -3.14 -0.45
CA LEU A 126 -2.88 -2.69 -1.76
C LEU A 126 -3.47 -3.90 -2.48
N THR A 127 -4.71 -3.77 -2.93
CA THR A 127 -5.44 -4.84 -3.62
C THR A 127 -6.38 -4.25 -4.67
N GLN A 128 -7.04 -5.09 -5.47
CA GLN A 128 -8.12 -4.72 -6.36
C GLN A 128 -9.34 -5.62 -6.10
N TRP A 129 -10.52 -5.00 -5.97
CA TRP A 129 -11.75 -5.74 -5.76
C TRP A 129 -12.97 -4.97 -6.28
N PRO A 130 -13.99 -5.66 -6.82
CA PRO A 130 -14.03 -7.10 -7.16
C PRO A 130 -13.10 -7.46 -8.31
N ASP A 131 -12.74 -8.74 -8.44
CA ASP A 131 -12.01 -9.29 -9.60
C ASP A 131 -12.78 -10.49 -10.16
N LYS A 132 -13.03 -10.47 -11.47
CA LYS A 132 -13.84 -11.51 -12.15
C LYS A 132 -13.12 -12.83 -12.30
N THR A 133 -11.79 -12.80 -12.24
CA THR A 133 -10.94 -13.98 -12.40
C THR A 133 -10.50 -14.58 -11.09
N TYR A 134 -10.82 -13.92 -9.97
CA TYR A 134 -10.45 -14.32 -8.61
C TYR A 134 -10.75 -15.80 -8.35
N HIS A 135 -9.73 -16.54 -7.92
CA HIS A 135 -9.76 -17.97 -7.61
C HIS A 135 -10.28 -18.86 -8.74
N THR A 136 -10.01 -18.48 -9.97
CA THR A 136 -10.37 -19.28 -11.15
C THR A 136 -9.12 -19.59 -12.00
N SER A 137 -9.24 -20.58 -12.90
CA SER A 137 -8.20 -20.88 -13.90
C SER A 137 -8.05 -19.79 -14.97
N ALA A 138 -8.95 -18.81 -15.00
CA ALA A 138 -8.86 -17.65 -15.87
C ALA A 138 -7.94 -16.56 -15.30
N ASP A 139 -7.53 -16.65 -14.03
CA ASP A 139 -6.54 -15.76 -13.44
C ASP A 139 -5.14 -16.10 -13.99
N ASN A 140 -4.79 -15.44 -15.07
CA ASN A 140 -3.56 -15.66 -15.81
C ASN A 140 -2.99 -14.33 -16.33
N ILE A 141 -1.84 -14.40 -17.00
CA ILE A 141 -1.07 -13.23 -17.45
C ILE A 141 -1.84 -12.34 -18.44
N ASP A 142 -2.85 -12.86 -19.15
CA ASP A 142 -3.64 -12.09 -20.11
C ASP A 142 -4.56 -11.05 -19.44
N HIS A 143 -4.77 -11.19 -18.14
CA HIS A 143 -5.57 -10.27 -17.32
C HIS A 143 -4.73 -9.22 -16.57
N ILE A 144 -3.41 -9.23 -16.77
CA ILE A 144 -2.50 -8.26 -16.16
C ILE A 144 -2.41 -6.99 -17.02
N ASP A 145 -2.72 -5.85 -16.41
CA ASP A 145 -2.46 -4.53 -16.98
C ASP A 145 -1.05 -4.05 -16.58
N PRO A 146 -0.11 -3.94 -17.54
CA PRO A 146 1.24 -3.46 -17.25
C PRO A 146 1.28 -2.05 -16.62
N ASN A 147 0.30 -1.19 -16.93
CA ASN A 147 0.22 0.15 -16.35
C ASN A 147 -0.23 0.07 -14.89
N MET A 148 -1.17 -0.81 -14.56
CA MET A 148 -1.57 -1.04 -13.17
C MET A 148 -0.43 -1.64 -12.36
N LEU A 149 0.28 -2.62 -12.92
CA LEU A 149 1.46 -3.19 -12.27
C LEU A 149 2.53 -2.12 -12.00
N LEU A 150 2.81 -1.26 -12.98
CA LEU A 150 3.75 -0.16 -12.81
C LEU A 150 3.31 0.83 -11.71
N ARG A 151 2.03 1.19 -11.66
CA ARG A 151 1.47 2.09 -10.63
C ARG A 151 1.56 1.49 -9.24
N SER A 152 1.20 0.22 -9.11
CA SER A 152 1.30 -0.52 -7.85
C SER A 152 2.74 -0.61 -7.37
N ALA A 153 3.68 -0.90 -8.29
CA ALA A 153 5.11 -0.91 -7.99
C ALA A 153 5.63 0.49 -7.60
N ALA A 154 5.19 1.54 -8.30
CA ALA A 154 5.57 2.93 -7.98
C ALA A 154 5.04 3.34 -6.60
N LEU A 155 3.79 3.00 -6.27
CA LEU A 155 3.19 3.23 -4.96
C LEU A 155 3.99 2.52 -3.87
N ALA A 156 4.21 1.22 -4.02
CA ALA A 156 4.94 0.42 -3.03
C ALA A 156 6.39 0.90 -2.87
N GLY A 157 7.06 1.23 -3.97
CA GLY A 157 8.42 1.77 -3.96
C GLY A 157 8.50 3.12 -3.25
N ALA A 158 7.58 4.04 -3.55
CA ALA A 158 7.50 5.34 -2.90
C ALA A 158 7.18 5.20 -1.40
N TYR A 159 6.21 4.35 -1.06
CA TYR A 159 5.85 4.07 0.33
C TYR A 159 7.05 3.55 1.13
N CYS A 160 7.69 2.48 0.65
CA CYS A 160 8.86 1.90 1.31
C CYS A 160 10.02 2.90 1.41
N TYR A 161 10.27 3.66 0.34
CA TYR A 161 11.34 4.65 0.32
C TYR A 161 11.08 5.78 1.32
N LEU A 162 9.91 6.39 1.31
CA LEU A 162 9.54 7.45 2.25
C LEU A 162 9.57 6.95 3.69
N TYR A 163 8.98 5.79 3.95
CA TYR A 163 8.98 5.19 5.29
C TYR A 163 10.41 4.89 5.78
N SER A 164 11.29 4.43 4.90
CA SER A 164 12.68 4.15 5.24
C SER A 164 13.51 5.40 5.58
N ARG A 165 13.05 6.58 5.12
CA ARG A 165 13.72 7.86 5.33
C ARG A 165 13.03 8.78 6.32
N PHE A 166 11.80 8.50 6.67
CA PHE A 166 10.93 9.37 7.46
C PHE A 166 11.67 10.02 8.64
N ASN A 167 11.60 11.33 8.74
CA ASN A 167 12.18 12.17 9.78
C ASN A 167 11.16 13.22 10.27
N LEU A 168 11.56 14.08 11.20
CA LEU A 168 10.68 15.12 11.74
C LEU A 168 10.26 16.18 10.71
N GLU A 169 11.09 16.43 9.70
CA GLU A 169 10.76 17.41 8.64
C GLU A 169 9.65 16.85 7.71
N ASP A 170 9.68 15.55 7.46
CA ASP A 170 8.64 14.86 6.67
C ASP A 170 7.32 14.73 7.45
N ALA A 171 7.39 14.83 8.78
CA ALA A 171 6.23 14.62 9.65
C ALA A 171 5.10 15.64 9.42
N SER A 172 5.41 16.86 9.04
CA SER A 172 4.42 17.95 8.90
C SER A 172 3.34 17.64 7.86
N ALA A 173 3.73 17.11 6.71
CA ALA A 173 2.78 16.75 5.65
C ALA A 173 1.86 15.60 6.06
N VAL A 174 2.42 14.58 6.71
CA VAL A 174 1.64 13.44 7.21
C VAL A 174 0.74 13.87 8.36
N MET A 175 1.20 14.75 9.27
CA MET A 175 0.37 15.29 10.35
C MET A 175 -0.84 16.08 9.83
N GLN A 176 -0.69 16.83 8.73
CA GLN A 176 -1.81 17.52 8.10
C GLN A 176 -2.86 16.52 7.59
N GLU A 177 -2.43 15.45 6.95
CA GLU A 177 -3.33 14.40 6.46
C GLU A 177 -4.04 13.68 7.60
N VAL A 178 -3.31 13.26 8.64
CA VAL A 178 -3.86 12.65 9.85
C VAL A 178 -4.90 13.58 10.51
N SER A 179 -4.58 14.86 10.65
CA SER A 179 -5.47 15.85 11.25
C SER A 179 -6.73 16.05 10.40
N SER A 180 -6.58 16.14 9.08
CA SER A 180 -7.70 16.27 8.15
C SER A 180 -8.66 15.09 8.25
N ARG A 181 -8.11 13.87 8.25
CA ARG A 181 -8.88 12.63 8.41
C ARG A 181 -9.63 12.60 9.74
N PHE A 182 -8.98 12.96 10.82
CA PHE A 182 -9.60 13.01 12.15
C PHE A 182 -10.77 13.99 12.18
N LEU A 183 -10.60 15.18 11.63
CA LEU A 183 -11.68 16.19 11.55
C LEU A 183 -12.85 15.71 10.67
N GLN A 184 -12.58 15.02 9.57
CA GLN A 184 -13.61 14.42 8.73
C GLN A 184 -14.38 13.33 9.49
N ALA A 185 -13.68 12.45 10.19
CA ALA A 185 -14.31 11.42 11.02
C ALA A 185 -15.23 12.05 12.08
N MET A 186 -14.77 13.07 12.79
CA MET A 186 -15.58 13.79 13.78
C MET A 186 -16.83 14.42 13.17
N ASN A 187 -16.75 14.97 11.97
CA ASN A 187 -17.90 15.57 11.29
C ASN A 187 -18.94 14.54 10.86
N ASN A 188 -18.52 13.33 10.54
CA ASN A 188 -19.41 12.22 10.15
C ASN A 188 -20.12 11.57 11.36
N TRP A 189 -19.73 11.91 12.59
CA TRP A 189 -20.38 11.45 13.83
C TRP A 189 -21.55 12.34 14.27
N ARG A 190 -21.87 13.39 13.53
CA ARG A 190 -23.02 14.30 13.73
C ARG A 190 -24.16 13.95 12.78
#